data_e21b50b1168e43136347b05f02012b17
#
_entry.id   e21b50b1168e43136347b05f02012b17
#
_cell.length_a   1.000
_cell.length_b   1.000
_cell.length_c   1.000
_cell.angle_alpha   90.00
_cell.angle_beta   90.00
_cell.angle_gamma   90.00
#
_symmetry.space_group_name_H-M   'P 1'
#
loop_
_entity.id
_entity.type
_entity.pdbx_description
1 polymer ?
#
loop_
_entity_poly.entity_id
_entity_poly.type
_entity_poly.pdbx_seq_one_letter_code
_entity_poly.pdbx_strand_id
1 'polypeptide(L)'
;MEEVLNCLIKPTMNLTFSSSQILLYGIAIAAGLVYLPYILVAYGRLSVGYDVNAPRAMFDRLPDYAKRATWAHQNSFEVFALFVGAALTTYVSNVASDQTSLYVFVFLAARFLFSLFYILDLPWLRSPMWAISMVCIGGLFSA
;
A
#
# COMPACT_ATOMS: atom_id res chain seq x y z
N MET A 1 -3.27 -8.63 50.59
CA MET A 1 -2.31 -7.61 50.09
C MET A 1 -1.72 -8.03 48.74
N GLU A 2 -1.51 -9.33 48.49
CA GLU A 2 -1.05 -9.85 47.18
C GLU A 2 -2.11 -9.76 46.07
N GLU A 3 -3.39 -9.93 46.36
CA GLU A 3 -4.45 -9.80 45.34
C GLU A 3 -4.61 -8.39 44.80
N VAL A 4 -4.34 -7.35 45.61
CA VAL A 4 -4.39 -5.96 45.20
C VAL A 4 -3.17 -5.60 44.31
N LEU A 5 -2.03 -6.26 44.57
CA LEU A 5 -0.82 -6.06 43.77
C LEU A 5 -0.96 -6.69 42.37
N ASN A 6 -1.62 -7.85 42.26
CA ASN A 6 -1.89 -8.49 40.98
C ASN A 6 -2.94 -7.75 40.11
N CYS A 7 -3.84 -6.98 40.74
CA CYS A 7 -4.79 -6.13 40.01
C CYS A 7 -4.11 -4.85 39.45
N LEU A 8 -2.95 -4.46 39.96
CA LEU A 8 -2.19 -3.28 39.51
C LEU A 8 -1.12 -3.61 38.48
N ILE A 9 -0.79 -4.88 38.29
CA ILE A 9 0.03 -5.33 37.14
C ILE A 9 -0.91 -5.31 35.93
N LYS A 10 -1.06 -4.14 35.30
CA LYS A 10 -1.73 -4.00 33.99
C LYS A 10 -1.25 -5.14 33.09
N PRO A 11 -2.16 -5.90 32.44
CA PRO A 11 -1.75 -6.78 31.38
C PRO A 11 -0.95 -5.93 30.38
N THR A 12 0.31 -6.24 30.20
CA THR A 12 1.07 -5.71 29.06
C THR A 12 0.21 -5.99 27.85
N MET A 13 -0.32 -4.94 27.25
CA MET A 13 -1.14 -5.02 26.06
C MET A 13 -0.23 -5.55 24.97
N ASN A 14 -0.13 -6.88 24.86
CA ASN A 14 0.53 -7.54 23.75
C ASN A 14 -0.26 -7.15 22.50
N LEU A 15 0.25 -6.16 21.76
CA LEU A 15 -0.26 -5.73 20.46
C LEU A 15 0.01 -6.84 19.41
N THR A 16 -0.50 -8.03 19.66
CA THR A 16 -0.52 -9.10 18.66
C THR A 16 -1.80 -8.91 17.84
N PHE A 17 -1.64 -8.35 16.65
CA PHE A 17 -2.75 -8.24 15.70
C PHE A 17 -3.13 -9.64 15.21
N SER A 18 -4.44 -9.94 15.19
CA SER A 18 -4.93 -11.16 14.55
C SER A 18 -4.73 -11.08 13.04
N SER A 19 -4.61 -12.23 12.36
CA SER A 19 -4.48 -12.27 10.89
C SER A 19 -5.62 -11.55 10.17
N SER A 20 -6.84 -11.60 10.70
CA SER A 20 -7.98 -10.84 10.20
C SER A 20 -7.81 -9.32 10.33
N GLN A 21 -7.24 -8.85 11.44
CA GLN A 21 -6.93 -7.42 11.62
C GLN A 21 -5.82 -6.96 10.68
N ILE A 22 -4.81 -7.82 10.43
CA ILE A 22 -3.73 -7.52 9.49
C ILE A 22 -4.27 -7.31 8.06
N LEU A 23 -5.24 -8.10 7.61
CA LEU A 23 -5.90 -7.90 6.32
C LEU A 23 -6.57 -6.51 6.24
N LEU A 24 -7.33 -6.11 7.25
CA LEU A 24 -8.05 -4.83 7.26
C LEU A 24 -7.10 -3.63 7.36
N TYR A 25 -6.09 -3.69 8.26
CA TYR A 25 -5.08 -2.65 8.35
C TYR A 25 -4.21 -2.59 7.10
N GLY A 26 -3.93 -3.75 6.48
CA GLY A 26 -3.24 -3.83 5.20
C GLY A 26 -3.95 -3.03 4.10
N ILE A 27 -5.29 -3.10 4.02
CA ILE A 27 -6.09 -2.29 3.10
C ILE A 27 -5.91 -0.80 3.39
N ALA A 28 -5.98 -0.39 4.66
CA ALA A 28 -5.84 1.02 5.04
C ALA A 28 -4.44 1.57 4.71
N ILE A 29 -3.38 0.79 4.99
CA ILE A 29 -2.00 1.17 4.66
C ILE A 29 -1.80 1.21 3.14
N ALA A 30 -2.33 0.23 2.40
CA ALA A 30 -2.26 0.21 0.95
C ALA A 30 -2.93 1.44 0.32
N ALA A 31 -4.09 1.88 0.85
CA ALA A 31 -4.74 3.12 0.44
C ALA A 31 -3.83 4.33 0.62
N GLY A 32 -3.10 4.42 1.75
CA GLY A 32 -2.10 5.47 1.97
C GLY A 32 -0.96 5.40 0.95
N LEU A 33 -0.45 4.20 0.64
CA LEU A 33 0.62 4.00 -0.34
C LEU A 33 0.21 4.41 -1.76
N VAL A 34 -1.07 4.31 -2.13
CA VAL A 34 -1.58 4.82 -3.43
C VAL A 34 -1.31 6.31 -3.57
N TYR A 35 -1.51 7.09 -2.51
CA TYR A 35 -1.36 8.54 -2.55
C TYR A 35 0.08 9.02 -2.31
N LEU A 36 0.99 8.17 -1.89
CA LEU A 36 2.39 8.54 -1.65
C LEU A 36 3.05 9.15 -2.91
N PRO A 37 2.99 8.55 -4.11
CA PRO A 37 3.52 9.17 -5.33
C PRO A 37 2.80 10.48 -5.69
N TYR A 38 1.52 10.61 -5.34
CA TYR A 38 0.74 11.79 -5.67
C TYR A 38 1.26 13.07 -5.00
N ILE A 39 1.94 12.97 -3.87
CA ILE A 39 2.60 14.10 -3.20
C ILE A 39 3.60 14.77 -4.17
N LEU A 40 4.39 13.96 -4.88
CA LEU A 40 5.36 14.46 -5.87
C LEU A 40 4.68 15.01 -7.12
N VAL A 41 3.53 14.46 -7.51
CA VAL A 41 2.71 15.02 -8.59
C VAL A 41 2.19 16.42 -8.21
N ALA A 42 1.67 16.57 -6.98
CA ALA A 42 1.19 17.85 -6.47
C ALA A 42 2.33 18.88 -6.44
N TYR A 43 3.48 18.51 -5.92
CA TYR A 43 4.67 19.37 -5.90
C TYR A 43 5.11 19.76 -7.32
N GLY A 44 5.15 18.81 -8.27
CA GLY A 44 5.47 19.09 -9.67
C GLY A 44 4.48 20.05 -10.33
N ARG A 45 3.19 19.94 -10.05
CA ARG A 45 2.16 20.87 -10.54
C ARG A 45 2.36 22.30 -10.01
N LEU A 46 2.67 22.42 -8.72
CA LEU A 46 2.96 23.73 -8.12
C LEU A 46 4.19 24.38 -8.73
N SER A 47 5.23 23.62 -9.04
CA SER A 47 6.49 24.15 -9.60
C SER A 47 6.34 24.71 -11.03
N VAL A 48 5.35 24.27 -11.81
CA VAL A 48 5.10 24.73 -13.19
C VAL A 48 3.93 25.71 -13.31
N GLY A 49 3.38 26.18 -12.19
CA GLY A 49 2.22 27.08 -12.15
C GLY A 49 0.91 26.28 -12.23
N TYR A 50 0.28 26.04 -11.05
CA TYR A 50 -0.88 25.18 -10.92
C TYR A 50 -2.12 25.76 -11.61
N ASP A 51 -2.68 25.02 -12.58
CA ASP A 51 -3.98 25.32 -13.18
C ASP A 51 -5.08 24.56 -12.43
N VAL A 52 -5.88 25.27 -11.66
CA VAL A 52 -6.97 24.72 -10.84
C VAL A 52 -8.12 24.21 -11.71
N ASN A 53 -8.34 24.80 -12.89
CA ASN A 53 -9.48 24.45 -13.75
C ASN A 53 -9.22 23.18 -14.57
N ALA A 54 -7.95 22.91 -14.94
CA ALA A 54 -7.59 21.78 -15.77
C ALA A 54 -6.32 21.05 -15.25
N PRO A 55 -6.32 20.52 -14.00
CA PRO A 55 -5.11 19.98 -13.38
C PRO A 55 -4.55 18.74 -14.10
N ARG A 56 -5.38 17.99 -14.83
CA ARG A 56 -4.93 16.82 -15.61
C ARG A 56 -4.27 17.22 -16.93
N ALA A 57 -4.68 18.32 -17.53
CA ALA A 57 -4.09 18.84 -18.77
C ALA A 57 -2.65 19.34 -18.59
N MET A 58 -2.20 19.51 -17.35
CA MET A 58 -0.82 19.93 -17.04
C MET A 58 0.22 18.82 -17.20
N PHE A 59 -0.17 17.57 -17.50
CA PHE A 59 0.74 16.41 -17.51
C PHE A 59 2.00 16.64 -18.38
N ASP A 60 1.84 17.18 -19.59
CA ASP A 60 2.96 17.38 -20.52
C ASP A 60 3.96 18.42 -20.02
N ARG A 61 3.54 19.35 -19.18
CA ARG A 61 4.35 20.42 -18.58
C ARG A 61 5.10 19.97 -17.32
N LEU A 62 4.74 18.80 -16.75
CA LEU A 62 5.35 18.32 -15.52
C LEU A 62 6.82 17.94 -15.73
N PRO A 63 7.67 18.12 -14.70
CA PRO A 63 9.00 17.55 -14.68
C PRO A 63 8.94 16.00 -14.77
N ASP A 64 10.00 15.36 -15.29
CA ASP A 64 10.01 13.91 -15.55
C ASP A 64 9.73 13.05 -14.30
N TYR A 65 10.26 13.43 -13.13
CA TYR A 65 9.95 12.72 -11.89
C TYR A 65 8.46 12.76 -11.55
N ALA A 66 7.78 13.88 -11.82
CA ALA A 66 6.36 14.05 -11.55
C ALA A 66 5.48 13.30 -12.57
N LYS A 67 5.93 13.19 -13.83
CA LYS A 67 5.30 12.31 -14.83
C LYS A 67 5.40 10.86 -14.39
N ARG A 68 6.59 10.40 -13.98
CA ARG A 68 6.78 9.04 -13.44
C ARG A 68 5.95 8.80 -12.19
N ALA A 69 5.89 9.76 -11.28
CA ALA A 69 5.03 9.68 -10.09
C ALA A 69 3.54 9.58 -10.45
N THR A 70 3.08 10.23 -11.53
CA THR A 70 1.71 10.10 -12.02
C THR A 70 1.42 8.67 -12.48
N TRP A 71 2.32 8.06 -13.25
CA TRP A 71 2.17 6.67 -13.70
C TRP A 71 2.25 5.66 -12.54
N ALA A 72 3.14 5.91 -11.56
CA ALA A 72 3.23 5.10 -10.36
C ALA A 72 1.93 5.16 -9.54
N HIS A 73 1.33 6.35 -9.40
CA HIS A 73 0.04 6.55 -8.73
C HIS A 73 -1.09 5.81 -9.45
N GLN A 74 -1.20 5.94 -10.78
CA GLN A 74 -2.22 5.27 -11.59
C GLN A 74 -2.14 3.74 -11.43
N ASN A 75 -0.95 3.16 -11.64
CA ASN A 75 -0.77 1.72 -11.46
C ASN A 75 -1.03 1.27 -10.00
N SER A 76 -0.66 2.11 -9.02
CA SER A 76 -0.94 1.79 -7.62
C SER A 76 -2.44 1.72 -7.34
N PHE A 77 -3.25 2.56 -7.99
CA PHE A 77 -4.70 2.55 -7.86
C PHE A 77 -5.32 1.28 -8.45
N GLU A 78 -4.85 0.86 -9.65
CA GLU A 78 -5.31 -0.36 -10.32
C GLU A 78 -5.03 -1.59 -9.45
N VAL A 79 -3.80 -1.72 -8.96
CA VAL A 79 -3.37 -2.86 -8.14
C VAL A 79 -4.03 -2.85 -6.76
N PHE A 80 -4.29 -1.67 -6.19
CA PHE A 80 -5.02 -1.54 -4.93
C PHE A 80 -6.43 -2.13 -5.02
N ALA A 81 -7.14 -1.91 -6.13
CA ALA A 81 -8.48 -2.47 -6.30
C ALA A 81 -8.47 -4.02 -6.27
N LEU A 82 -7.47 -4.64 -6.91
CA LEU A 82 -7.30 -6.10 -6.88
C LEU A 82 -6.94 -6.59 -5.48
N PHE A 83 -6.04 -5.89 -4.79
CA PHE A 83 -5.64 -6.24 -3.42
C PHE A 83 -6.81 -6.16 -2.44
N VAL A 84 -7.63 -5.11 -2.51
CA VAL A 84 -8.84 -4.97 -1.68
C VAL A 84 -9.77 -6.16 -1.92
N GLY A 85 -10.03 -6.51 -3.19
CA GLY A 85 -10.85 -7.68 -3.55
C GLY A 85 -10.32 -8.96 -2.91
N ALA A 86 -9.02 -9.25 -3.06
CA ALA A 86 -8.37 -10.43 -2.50
C ALA A 86 -8.42 -10.45 -0.96
N ALA A 87 -8.03 -9.36 -0.32
CA ALA A 87 -8.00 -9.26 1.15
C ALA A 87 -9.40 -9.40 1.77
N LEU A 88 -10.43 -8.80 1.15
CA LEU A 88 -11.81 -8.94 1.61
C LEU A 88 -12.35 -10.35 1.38
N THR A 89 -12.02 -11.00 0.25
CA THR A 89 -12.38 -12.40 0.01
C THR A 89 -11.82 -13.30 1.10
N THR A 90 -10.51 -13.19 1.40
CA THR A 90 -9.85 -13.94 2.48
C THR A 90 -10.49 -13.66 3.84
N TYR A 91 -10.83 -12.40 4.12
CA TYR A 91 -11.45 -11.99 5.37
C TYR A 91 -12.86 -12.57 5.54
N VAL A 92 -13.73 -12.44 4.52
CA VAL A 92 -15.13 -12.90 4.56
C VAL A 92 -15.23 -14.42 4.58
N SER A 93 -14.30 -15.11 3.89
CA SER A 93 -14.22 -16.58 3.89
C SER A 93 -13.69 -17.16 5.21
N ASN A 94 -13.24 -16.32 6.16
CA ASN A 94 -12.66 -16.72 7.44
C ASN A 94 -11.42 -17.64 7.31
N VAL A 95 -10.65 -17.49 6.26
CA VAL A 95 -9.42 -18.27 6.00
C VAL A 95 -8.14 -17.50 6.34
N ALA A 96 -8.27 -16.40 7.11
CA ALA A 96 -7.14 -15.59 7.55
C ALA A 96 -6.16 -16.42 8.41
N SER A 97 -4.87 -16.37 8.06
CA SER A 97 -3.79 -17.16 8.65
C SER A 97 -2.49 -16.36 8.69
N ASP A 98 -1.45 -16.91 9.29
CA ASP A 98 -0.12 -16.30 9.28
C ASP A 98 0.43 -16.19 7.86
N GLN A 99 0.10 -17.13 6.98
CA GLN A 99 0.49 -17.08 5.58
C GLN A 99 -0.18 -15.93 4.83
N THR A 100 -1.47 -15.71 5.04
CA THR A 100 -2.18 -14.56 4.45
C THR A 100 -1.64 -13.23 4.99
N SER A 101 -1.27 -13.19 6.28
CA SER A 101 -0.60 -12.03 6.88
C SER A 101 0.74 -11.74 6.23
N LEU A 102 1.54 -12.76 5.93
CA LEU A 102 2.81 -12.62 5.22
C LEU A 102 2.58 -12.04 3.81
N TYR A 103 1.56 -12.51 3.07
CA TYR A 103 1.22 -11.92 1.76
C TYR A 103 0.90 -10.44 1.86
N VAL A 104 0.18 -10.00 2.90
CA VAL A 104 -0.11 -8.57 3.12
C VAL A 104 1.17 -7.78 3.33
N PHE A 105 2.08 -8.22 4.22
CA PHE A 105 3.32 -7.50 4.49
C PHE A 105 4.22 -7.42 3.25
N VAL A 106 4.39 -8.53 2.55
CA VAL A 106 5.19 -8.58 1.32
C VAL A 106 4.57 -7.69 0.24
N PHE A 107 3.24 -7.70 0.09
CA PHE A 107 2.53 -6.81 -0.82
C PHE A 107 2.82 -5.33 -0.53
N LEU A 108 2.65 -4.91 0.73
CA LEU A 108 2.86 -3.51 1.12
C LEU A 108 4.30 -3.06 0.85
N ALA A 109 5.29 -3.89 1.22
CA ALA A 109 6.69 -3.61 0.94
C ALA A 109 6.96 -3.51 -0.57
N ALA A 110 6.45 -4.46 -1.36
CA ALA A 110 6.62 -4.48 -2.81
C ALA A 110 5.96 -3.24 -3.46
N ARG A 111 4.80 -2.79 -3.00
CA ARG A 111 4.13 -1.59 -3.53
C ARG A 111 4.87 -0.30 -3.20
N PHE A 112 5.42 -0.19 -1.99
CA PHE A 112 6.28 0.93 -1.63
C PHE A 112 7.52 0.99 -2.53
N LEU A 113 8.25 -0.12 -2.66
CA LEU A 113 9.46 -0.20 -3.48
C LEU A 113 9.15 0.01 -4.98
N PHE A 114 8.03 -0.51 -5.48
CA PHE A 114 7.57 -0.25 -6.84
C PHE A 114 7.46 1.25 -7.12
N SER A 115 6.76 1.98 -6.24
CA SER A 115 6.57 3.42 -6.40
C SER A 115 7.90 4.18 -6.35
N LEU A 116 8.79 3.80 -5.43
CA LEU A 116 10.12 4.37 -5.29
C LEU A 116 10.95 4.15 -6.56
N PHE A 117 11.06 2.91 -7.04
CA PHE A 117 11.84 2.57 -8.23
C PHE A 117 11.25 3.16 -9.51
N TYR A 118 9.92 3.33 -9.55
CA TYR A 118 9.27 4.02 -10.67
C TYR A 118 9.70 5.48 -10.77
N ILE A 119 9.69 6.20 -9.64
CA ILE A 119 10.06 7.61 -9.56
C ILE A 119 11.55 7.80 -9.86
N LEU A 120 12.40 6.90 -9.36
CA LEU A 120 13.85 6.91 -9.56
C LEU A 120 14.29 6.44 -10.97
N ASP A 121 13.34 6.06 -11.83
CA ASP A 121 13.62 5.55 -13.19
C ASP A 121 14.49 4.29 -13.22
N LEU A 122 14.15 3.32 -12.36
CA LEU A 122 14.83 2.03 -12.25
C LEU A 122 13.91 0.89 -12.74
N PRO A 123 13.72 0.72 -14.07
CA PRO A 123 12.74 -0.20 -14.63
C PRO A 123 13.01 -1.67 -14.27
N TRP A 124 14.27 -2.06 -14.17
CA TRP A 124 14.68 -3.42 -13.81
C TRP A 124 14.34 -3.82 -12.38
N LEU A 125 14.28 -2.87 -11.45
CA LEU A 125 13.87 -3.10 -10.06
C LEU A 125 12.35 -2.95 -9.88
N ARG A 126 11.73 -2.05 -10.65
CA ARG A 126 10.28 -1.81 -10.61
C ARG A 126 9.48 -3.05 -11.02
N SER A 127 9.86 -3.69 -12.16
CA SER A 127 9.08 -4.78 -12.74
C SER A 127 8.99 -6.02 -11.82
N PRO A 128 10.06 -6.49 -11.16
CA PRO A 128 9.97 -7.53 -10.14
C PRO A 128 9.05 -7.17 -8.97
N MET A 129 9.05 -5.92 -8.50
CA MET A 129 8.17 -5.50 -7.40
C MET A 129 6.70 -5.57 -7.78
N TRP A 130 6.37 -5.22 -9.03
CA TRP A 130 5.02 -5.41 -9.55
C TRP A 130 4.64 -6.90 -9.58
N ALA A 131 5.51 -7.77 -10.09
CA ALA A 131 5.26 -9.20 -10.17
C ALA A 131 5.05 -9.83 -8.78
N ILE A 132 5.88 -9.46 -7.79
CA ILE A 132 5.73 -9.89 -6.39
C ILE A 132 4.36 -9.47 -5.84
N SER A 133 3.92 -8.23 -6.12
CA SER A 133 2.59 -7.77 -5.71
C SER A 133 1.48 -8.64 -6.29
N MET A 134 1.58 -9.05 -7.56
CA MET A 134 0.59 -9.92 -8.21
C MET A 134 0.57 -11.32 -7.62
N VAL A 135 1.75 -11.88 -7.30
CA VAL A 135 1.86 -13.20 -6.62
C VAL A 135 1.18 -13.15 -5.25
N CYS A 136 1.40 -12.07 -4.46
CA CYS A 136 0.74 -11.91 -3.17
C CYS A 136 -0.79 -11.84 -3.30
N ILE A 137 -1.31 -11.09 -4.29
CA ILE A 137 -2.75 -11.01 -4.56
C ILE A 137 -3.30 -12.40 -4.95
N GLY A 138 -2.61 -13.12 -5.83
CA GLY A 138 -2.98 -14.49 -6.21
C GLY A 138 -2.97 -15.45 -5.01
N GLY A 139 -1.98 -15.32 -4.13
CA GLY A 139 -1.90 -16.07 -2.87
C GLY A 139 -3.07 -15.80 -1.93
N LEU A 140 -3.52 -14.55 -1.82
CA LEU A 140 -4.70 -14.19 -1.03
C LEU A 140 -6.01 -14.74 -1.62
N PHE A 141 -6.17 -14.77 -2.95
CA PHE A 141 -7.35 -15.36 -3.59
C PHE A 141 -7.40 -16.87 -3.50
N SER A 142 -6.26 -17.54 -3.32
CA SER A 142 -6.15 -19.01 -3.28
C SER A 142 -6.06 -19.58 -1.85
N ALA A 143 -6.17 -18.76 -0.84
CA ALA A 143 -6.06 -19.12 0.58
C ALA A 143 -7.25 -19.93 1.14
#